data_c2c091e2de238a57e68f47f628bbd74b
#
_entry.id   c2c091e2de238a57e68f47f628bbd74b
#
_cell.length_a   1.000
_cell.length_b   1.000
_cell.length_c   1.000
_cell.angle_alpha   90.00
_cell.angle_beta   90.00
_cell.angle_gamma   90.00
#
_symmetry.space_group_name_H-M   'P 1'
#
loop_
_entity.id
_entity.type
_entity.pdbx_description
1 polymer ?
#
loop_
_entity_poly.entity_id
_entity_poly.type
_entity_poly.pdbx_seq_one_letter_code
_entity_poly.pdbx_strand_id
1 'polypeptide(L)'
;MIQINIKEKKFNDIKILENIGISLYDGEFLSIIGPSGCGKTTFLNIISSLDKDFFGSVKLFSSNIGFVFQDSRLLPWLNVKQNLLLVSKNKDLKIIDELLEIVGLKDILETYPKDLSGGMARRVSFVRAFINGPKILFLDEPFISLDYPTSTALKKDFLKLCKKFNTTVILVTHDLSEAIHLSTRILFFSKNPATCIFEYENPNNQEFNQKKIDDLKNQLLEIYPNILEGYLCKKLF
;
A
#
# COMPACT_ATOMS: atom_id res chain seq x y z
N MET A 1 -15.45 7.54 6.52
CA MET A 1 -15.05 6.28 7.18
C MET A 1 -15.21 5.12 6.21
N ILE A 2 -14.21 4.26 6.08
CA ILE A 2 -14.28 2.97 5.38
C ILE A 2 -14.70 1.92 6.40
N GLN A 3 -15.62 1.04 6.03
CA GLN A 3 -16.05 -0.10 6.85
C GLN A 3 -15.83 -1.39 6.07
N ILE A 4 -15.08 -2.31 6.64
CA ILE A 4 -14.74 -3.61 6.06
C ILE A 4 -15.21 -4.68 7.02
N ASN A 5 -16.03 -5.61 6.54
CA ASN A 5 -16.46 -6.78 7.28
C ASN A 5 -16.43 -7.99 6.34
N ILE A 6 -15.31 -8.71 6.34
CA ILE A 6 -15.12 -9.94 5.56
C ILE A 6 -15.33 -11.11 6.51
N LYS A 7 -16.45 -11.82 6.35
CA LYS A 7 -16.73 -13.01 7.14
C LYS A 7 -15.93 -14.19 6.63
N GLU A 8 -15.87 -14.35 5.30
CA GLU A 8 -15.15 -15.45 4.68
C GLU A 8 -14.79 -15.15 3.22
N LYS A 9 -13.59 -15.58 2.81
CA LYS A 9 -13.17 -15.74 1.40
C LYS A 9 -12.55 -17.10 1.22
N LYS A 10 -12.98 -17.81 0.18
CA LYS A 10 -12.45 -19.13 -0.21
C LYS A 10 -11.96 -19.11 -1.66
N PHE A 11 -11.00 -19.99 -1.95
CA PHE A 11 -10.69 -20.49 -3.28
C PHE A 11 -10.76 -22.02 -3.24
N ASN A 12 -11.63 -22.62 -4.06
CA ASN A 12 -11.79 -24.08 -4.15
C ASN A 12 -11.89 -24.74 -2.75
N ASP A 13 -12.84 -24.29 -1.92
CA ASP A 13 -13.08 -24.75 -0.53
C ASP A 13 -11.98 -24.46 0.49
N ILE A 14 -10.85 -23.91 0.09
CA ILE A 14 -9.79 -23.49 1.00
C ILE A 14 -10.09 -22.07 1.48
N LYS A 15 -10.27 -21.90 2.79
CA LYS A 15 -10.44 -20.58 3.40
C LYS A 15 -9.13 -19.79 3.35
N ILE A 16 -9.21 -18.58 2.81
CA ILE A 16 -8.07 -17.65 2.72
C ILE A 16 -8.20 -16.53 3.73
N LEU A 17 -9.41 -15.95 3.86
CA LEU A 17 -9.68 -14.90 4.85
C LEU A 17 -10.88 -15.31 5.71
N GLU A 18 -10.83 -14.98 6.99
CA GLU A 18 -11.90 -15.28 7.93
C GLU A 18 -12.02 -14.18 9.01
N ASN A 19 -13.25 -13.73 9.26
CA ASN A 19 -13.62 -12.84 10.37
C ASN A 19 -12.73 -11.57 10.49
N ILE A 20 -12.59 -10.82 9.41
CA ILE A 20 -11.85 -9.56 9.39
C ILE A 20 -12.83 -8.38 9.46
N GLY A 21 -12.81 -7.66 10.58
CA GLY A 21 -13.58 -6.44 10.80
C GLY A 21 -12.66 -5.24 11.00
N ILE A 22 -12.71 -4.24 10.10
CA ILE A 22 -11.83 -3.08 10.14
C ILE A 22 -12.63 -1.83 9.80
N SER A 23 -12.36 -0.74 10.53
CA SER A 23 -12.85 0.60 10.21
C SER A 23 -11.67 1.55 10.04
N LEU A 24 -11.69 2.40 9.00
CA LEU A 24 -10.68 3.44 8.77
C LEU A 24 -11.33 4.81 8.67
N TYR A 25 -10.64 5.82 9.21
CA TYR A 25 -11.02 7.22 9.09
C TYR A 25 -10.42 7.85 7.84
N ASP A 26 -10.97 8.99 7.45
CA ASP A 26 -10.43 9.78 6.33
C ASP A 26 -9.05 10.34 6.69
N GLY A 27 -8.11 10.22 5.76
CA GLY A 27 -6.71 10.61 5.98
C GLY A 27 -5.86 9.62 6.78
N GLU A 28 -6.44 8.51 7.26
CA GLU A 28 -5.70 7.47 7.98
C GLU A 28 -4.74 6.70 7.05
N PHE A 29 -3.60 6.30 7.59
CA PHE A 29 -2.65 5.44 6.92
C PHE A 29 -2.58 4.10 7.66
N LEU A 30 -3.16 3.04 7.07
CA LEU A 30 -3.21 1.70 7.61
C LEU A 30 -2.23 0.79 6.87
N SER A 31 -1.37 0.08 7.61
CA SER A 31 -0.59 -1.05 7.06
C SER A 31 -1.13 -2.39 7.52
N ILE A 32 -1.02 -3.37 6.62
CA ILE A 32 -1.35 -4.76 6.89
C ILE A 32 -0.09 -5.59 6.67
N ILE A 33 0.34 -6.27 7.73
CA ILE A 33 1.49 -7.16 7.75
C ILE A 33 1.03 -8.60 7.99
N GLY A 34 1.73 -9.53 7.39
CA GLY A 34 1.51 -10.97 7.60
C GLY A 34 2.44 -11.80 6.72
N PRO A 35 2.53 -13.09 6.96
CA PRO A 35 3.41 -13.99 6.22
C PRO A 35 3.07 -14.01 4.72
N SER A 36 4.04 -14.39 3.89
CA SER A 36 3.82 -14.57 2.45
C SER A 36 2.74 -15.62 2.20
N GLY A 37 1.83 -15.32 1.26
CA GLY A 37 0.73 -16.20 0.90
C GLY A 37 -0.43 -16.25 1.89
N CYS A 38 -0.45 -15.47 2.99
CA CYS A 38 -1.56 -15.50 3.94
C CYS A 38 -2.87 -14.88 3.42
N GLY A 39 -2.87 -14.18 2.27
CA GLY A 39 -4.08 -13.58 1.71
C GLY A 39 -4.13 -12.06 1.69
N LYS A 40 -3.02 -11.35 1.95
CA LYS A 40 -2.96 -9.87 1.97
C LYS A 40 -3.42 -9.25 0.64
N THR A 41 -2.89 -9.74 -0.49
CA THR A 41 -3.31 -9.30 -1.82
C THR A 41 -4.78 -9.62 -2.08
N THR A 42 -5.27 -10.78 -1.63
CA THR A 42 -6.69 -11.14 -1.74
C THR A 42 -7.56 -10.16 -0.94
N PHE A 43 -7.15 -9.85 0.29
CA PHE A 43 -7.81 -8.82 1.10
C PHE A 43 -7.85 -7.48 0.37
N LEU A 44 -6.72 -7.03 -0.17
CA LEU A 44 -6.62 -5.77 -0.89
C LEU A 44 -7.52 -5.74 -2.14
N ASN A 45 -7.59 -6.85 -2.90
CA ASN A 45 -8.46 -6.98 -4.06
C ASN A 45 -9.95 -6.90 -3.68
N ILE A 46 -10.34 -7.51 -2.57
CA ILE A 46 -11.73 -7.41 -2.07
C ILE A 46 -12.08 -5.97 -1.71
N ILE A 47 -11.27 -5.31 -0.90
CA ILE A 47 -11.60 -3.97 -0.40
C ILE A 47 -11.50 -2.90 -1.48
N SER A 48 -10.72 -3.13 -2.54
CA SER A 48 -10.66 -2.27 -3.73
C SER A 48 -11.73 -2.59 -4.78
N SER A 49 -12.62 -3.57 -4.51
CA SER A 49 -13.67 -4.05 -5.41
C SER A 49 -13.17 -4.73 -6.70
N LEU A 50 -11.90 -5.16 -6.72
CA LEU A 50 -11.34 -5.98 -7.81
C LEU A 50 -11.80 -7.44 -7.71
N ASP A 51 -12.05 -7.94 -6.49
CA ASP A 51 -12.66 -9.25 -6.22
C ASP A 51 -13.97 -9.03 -5.46
N LYS A 52 -15.08 -9.55 -6.01
CA LYS A 52 -16.41 -9.43 -5.43
C LYS A 52 -16.94 -10.74 -4.88
N ASP A 53 -16.21 -11.83 -5.07
CA ASP A 53 -16.58 -13.16 -4.62
C ASP A 53 -16.09 -13.39 -3.19
N PHE A 54 -16.85 -12.90 -2.20
CA PHE A 54 -16.59 -13.10 -0.77
C PHE A 54 -17.90 -12.97 0.03
N PHE A 55 -17.90 -13.51 1.23
CA PHE A 55 -19.01 -13.32 2.16
C PHE A 55 -18.71 -12.20 3.14
N GLY A 56 -19.52 -11.14 3.10
CA GLY A 56 -19.31 -9.97 3.93
C GLY A 56 -19.77 -8.68 3.27
N SER A 57 -19.20 -7.56 3.69
CA SER A 57 -19.48 -6.24 3.11
C SER A 57 -18.27 -5.32 3.18
N VAL A 58 -18.11 -4.47 2.17
CA VAL A 58 -17.14 -3.38 2.13
C VAL A 58 -17.87 -2.10 1.76
N LYS A 59 -17.71 -1.05 2.58
CA LYS A 59 -18.27 0.28 2.33
C LYS A 59 -17.12 1.29 2.28
N LEU A 60 -16.88 1.86 1.10
CA LEU A 60 -15.93 2.94 0.89
C LEU A 60 -16.67 4.28 0.97
N PHE A 61 -16.01 5.32 1.50
CA PHE A 61 -16.60 6.67 1.54
C PHE A 61 -16.41 7.44 0.22
N SER A 62 -15.61 6.91 -0.71
CA SER A 62 -15.35 7.51 -2.02
C SER A 62 -15.13 6.44 -3.07
N SER A 63 -15.61 6.70 -4.28
CA SER A 63 -15.30 5.90 -5.49
C SER A 63 -14.04 6.39 -6.21
N ASN A 64 -13.46 7.53 -5.78
CA ASN A 64 -12.20 8.03 -6.34
C ASN A 64 -11.03 7.30 -5.66
N ILE A 65 -10.70 6.13 -6.20
CA ILE A 65 -9.66 5.24 -5.69
C ILE A 65 -8.46 5.21 -6.64
N GLY A 66 -7.28 5.05 -6.05
CA GLY A 66 -6.05 4.71 -6.76
C GLY A 66 -5.56 3.33 -6.34
N PHE A 67 -4.77 2.68 -7.19
CA PHE A 67 -4.15 1.40 -6.89
C PHE A 67 -2.70 1.37 -7.41
N VAL A 68 -1.77 0.95 -6.56
CA VAL A 68 -0.38 0.67 -6.91
C VAL A 68 -0.13 -0.82 -6.68
N PHE A 69 0.13 -1.54 -7.76
CA PHE A 69 0.40 -2.98 -7.73
C PHE A 69 1.88 -3.24 -7.39
N GLN A 70 2.19 -4.46 -7.03
CA GLN A 70 3.55 -4.91 -6.77
C GLN A 70 4.48 -4.67 -7.98
N ASP A 71 4.00 -4.90 -9.20
CA ASP A 71 4.66 -4.52 -10.43
C ASP A 71 4.16 -3.16 -10.92
N SER A 72 4.97 -2.41 -11.65
CA SER A 72 4.58 -1.09 -12.17
C SER A 72 3.38 -1.15 -13.13
N ARG A 73 3.18 -2.30 -13.81
CA ARG A 73 2.11 -2.55 -14.78
C ARG A 73 1.95 -1.41 -15.79
N LEU A 74 3.07 -0.82 -16.21
CA LEU A 74 3.07 0.10 -17.35
C LEU A 74 2.88 -0.69 -18.63
N LEU A 75 2.07 -0.15 -19.55
CA LEU A 75 1.85 -0.77 -20.84
C LEU A 75 3.09 -0.57 -21.70
N PRO A 76 3.82 -1.65 -22.08
CA PRO A 76 5.15 -1.53 -22.68
C PRO A 76 5.15 -0.92 -24.09
N TRP A 77 4.01 -0.94 -24.78
CA TRP A 77 3.83 -0.34 -26.10
C TRP A 77 3.38 1.13 -26.07
N LEU A 78 3.18 1.70 -24.88
CA LEU A 78 2.86 3.11 -24.67
C LEU A 78 4.01 3.81 -23.97
N ASN A 79 4.30 5.07 -24.38
CA ASN A 79 5.24 5.90 -23.64
C ASN A 79 4.64 6.37 -22.29
N VAL A 80 5.42 7.06 -21.46
CA VAL A 80 5.00 7.54 -20.13
C VAL A 80 3.76 8.42 -20.24
N LYS A 81 3.75 9.41 -21.16
CA LYS A 81 2.61 10.29 -21.39
C LYS A 81 1.34 9.51 -21.70
N GLN A 82 1.41 8.56 -22.61
CA GLN A 82 0.27 7.74 -23.02
C GLN A 82 -0.22 6.85 -21.86
N ASN A 83 0.69 6.23 -21.08
CA ASN A 83 0.34 5.46 -19.88
C ASN A 83 -0.41 6.31 -18.86
N LEU A 84 -0.03 7.57 -18.66
CA LEU A 84 -0.66 8.48 -17.72
C LEU A 84 -1.99 9.02 -18.26
N LEU A 85 -2.05 9.42 -19.52
CA LEU A 85 -3.27 9.93 -20.17
C LEU A 85 -4.38 8.87 -20.26
N LEU A 86 -4.01 7.57 -20.33
CA LEU A 86 -4.98 6.48 -20.41
C LEU A 86 -5.95 6.47 -19.21
N VAL A 87 -5.44 6.80 -18.01
CA VAL A 87 -6.23 6.80 -16.77
C VAL A 87 -6.67 8.20 -16.33
N SER A 88 -6.11 9.25 -16.91
CA SER A 88 -6.44 10.64 -16.59
C SER A 88 -7.85 11.00 -17.07
N LYS A 89 -8.71 11.42 -16.16
CA LYS A 89 -10.08 11.88 -16.47
C LYS A 89 -10.07 13.18 -17.27
N ASN A 90 -9.21 14.11 -16.90
CA ASN A 90 -9.17 15.46 -17.48
C ASN A 90 -8.17 15.59 -18.64
N LYS A 91 -7.29 14.59 -18.84
CA LYS A 91 -6.22 14.60 -19.85
C LYS A 91 -5.33 15.86 -19.81
N ASP A 92 -5.16 16.43 -18.60
CA ASP A 92 -4.41 17.66 -18.38
C ASP A 92 -2.90 17.35 -18.24
N LEU A 93 -2.13 17.79 -19.23
CA LEU A 93 -0.69 17.61 -19.24
C LEU A 93 0.02 18.41 -18.15
N LYS A 94 -0.52 19.56 -17.73
CA LYS A 94 0.08 20.36 -16.65
C LYS A 94 0.06 19.60 -15.31
N ILE A 95 -1.04 18.92 -15.03
CA ILE A 95 -1.15 18.06 -13.84
C ILE A 95 -0.15 16.90 -13.92
N ILE A 96 -0.01 16.29 -15.10
CA ILE A 96 0.96 15.22 -15.33
C ILE A 96 2.38 15.70 -15.05
N ASP A 97 2.78 16.83 -15.64
CA ASP A 97 4.12 17.39 -15.46
C ASP A 97 4.38 17.75 -13.99
N GLU A 98 3.41 18.38 -13.31
CA GLU A 98 3.52 18.71 -11.88
C GLU A 98 3.74 17.44 -11.01
N LEU A 99 2.97 16.38 -11.27
CA LEU A 99 3.09 15.13 -10.51
C LEU A 99 4.42 14.42 -10.79
N LEU A 100 4.89 14.43 -12.04
CA LEU A 100 6.20 13.89 -12.39
C LEU A 100 7.32 14.68 -11.72
N GLU A 101 7.21 16.01 -11.66
CA GLU A 101 8.19 16.85 -10.96
C GLU A 101 8.25 16.54 -9.44
N ILE A 102 7.10 16.33 -8.78
CA ILE A 102 7.05 15.94 -7.35
C ILE A 102 7.86 14.68 -7.08
N VAL A 103 7.83 13.70 -8.00
CA VAL A 103 8.57 12.44 -7.88
C VAL A 103 9.96 12.50 -8.54
N GLY A 104 10.45 13.69 -8.87
CA GLY A 104 11.79 13.91 -9.40
C GLY A 104 12.00 13.35 -10.81
N LEU A 105 10.96 13.29 -11.62
CA LEU A 105 11.01 12.84 -13.02
C LEU A 105 10.72 14.01 -13.95
N LYS A 106 11.72 14.45 -14.71
CA LYS A 106 11.57 15.50 -15.73
C LYS A 106 11.88 14.94 -17.12
N ASP A 107 11.29 15.52 -18.15
CA ASP A 107 11.59 15.25 -19.55
C ASP A 107 11.49 13.77 -19.99
N ILE A 108 10.61 12.99 -19.34
CA ILE A 108 10.45 11.56 -19.62
C ILE A 108 9.14 11.19 -20.32
N LEU A 109 8.32 12.19 -20.71
CA LEU A 109 6.99 11.93 -21.24
C LEU A 109 6.99 11.03 -22.48
N GLU A 110 7.99 11.16 -23.36
CA GLU A 110 8.12 10.36 -24.58
C GLU A 110 8.93 9.07 -24.38
N THR A 111 9.43 8.82 -23.15
CA THR A 111 10.22 7.60 -22.82
C THR A 111 9.30 6.38 -22.73
N TYR A 112 9.73 5.25 -23.25
CA TYR A 112 9.01 3.98 -23.14
C TYR A 112 9.41 3.20 -21.87
N PRO A 113 8.52 2.33 -21.33
CA PRO A 113 8.79 1.57 -20.10
C PRO A 113 10.10 0.76 -20.13
N LYS A 114 10.49 0.22 -21.31
CA LYS A 114 11.75 -0.53 -21.49
C LYS A 114 13.00 0.29 -21.24
N ASP A 115 12.92 1.62 -21.40
CA ASP A 115 14.03 2.56 -21.27
C ASP A 115 14.07 3.21 -19.87
N LEU A 116 13.11 2.86 -18.99
CA LEU A 116 13.06 3.33 -17.61
C LEU A 116 13.84 2.39 -16.69
N SER A 117 14.56 2.94 -15.71
CA SER A 117 15.01 2.12 -14.58
C SER A 117 13.81 1.61 -13.75
N GLY A 118 13.99 0.55 -12.96
CA GLY A 118 12.94 0.02 -12.09
C GLY A 118 12.38 1.08 -11.14
N GLY A 119 13.24 1.94 -10.58
CA GLY A 119 12.83 3.05 -9.73
C GLY A 119 12.03 4.12 -10.48
N MET A 120 12.41 4.46 -11.72
CA MET A 120 11.65 5.40 -12.57
C MET A 120 10.29 4.83 -12.94
N ALA A 121 10.23 3.58 -13.38
CA ALA A 121 8.96 2.90 -13.70
C ALA A 121 8.03 2.86 -12.48
N ARG A 122 8.58 2.67 -11.28
CA ARG A 122 7.84 2.69 -10.03
C ARG A 122 7.28 4.08 -9.74
N ARG A 123 8.08 5.14 -9.86
CA ARG A 123 7.61 6.53 -9.70
C ARG A 123 6.49 6.87 -10.68
N VAL A 124 6.61 6.48 -11.94
CA VAL A 124 5.54 6.65 -12.95
C VAL A 124 4.27 5.91 -12.52
N SER A 125 4.38 4.71 -11.95
CA SER A 125 3.20 3.97 -11.44
C SER A 125 2.51 4.68 -10.28
N PHE A 126 3.25 5.35 -9.40
CA PHE A 126 2.67 6.22 -8.36
C PHE A 126 1.96 7.42 -8.98
N VAL A 127 2.60 8.15 -9.91
CA VAL A 127 1.96 9.28 -10.62
C VAL A 127 0.65 8.83 -11.27
N ARG A 128 0.65 7.66 -11.92
CA ARG A 128 -0.57 7.09 -12.53
C ARG A 128 -1.68 6.87 -11.50
N ALA A 129 -1.36 6.38 -10.31
CA ALA A 129 -2.34 6.18 -9.25
C ALA A 129 -2.88 7.49 -8.66
N PHE A 130 -2.07 8.55 -8.65
CA PHE A 130 -2.43 9.86 -8.08
C PHE A 130 -3.04 10.84 -9.10
N ILE A 131 -3.02 10.56 -10.39
CA ILE A 131 -3.36 11.52 -11.45
C ILE A 131 -4.78 12.11 -11.34
N ASN A 132 -5.71 11.36 -10.76
CA ASN A 132 -7.08 11.79 -10.51
C ASN A 132 -7.33 12.27 -9.07
N GLY A 133 -6.29 12.51 -8.27
CA GLY A 133 -6.40 12.94 -6.88
C GLY A 133 -7.18 11.97 -6.00
N PRO A 134 -6.74 10.72 -5.84
CA PRO A 134 -7.53 9.69 -5.15
C PRO A 134 -7.77 10.05 -3.70
N LYS A 135 -8.98 9.76 -3.20
CA LYS A 135 -9.34 9.86 -1.78
C LYS A 135 -8.93 8.61 -1.00
N ILE A 136 -8.83 7.49 -1.68
CA ILE A 136 -8.41 6.21 -1.12
C ILE A 136 -7.35 5.61 -2.05
N LEU A 137 -6.23 5.17 -1.48
CA LEU A 137 -5.15 4.54 -2.23
C LEU A 137 -4.85 3.16 -1.65
N PHE A 138 -4.85 2.16 -2.50
CA PHE A 138 -4.47 0.80 -2.19
C PHE A 138 -3.06 0.52 -2.72
N LEU A 139 -2.20 -0.07 -1.89
CA LEU A 139 -0.80 -0.35 -2.20
C LEU A 139 -0.48 -1.81 -1.89
N ASP A 140 -0.05 -2.56 -2.90
CA ASP A 140 0.36 -3.95 -2.76
C ASP A 140 1.88 -4.05 -2.91
N GLU A 141 2.59 -4.17 -1.78
CA GLU A 141 4.05 -4.28 -1.68
C GLU A 141 4.81 -3.27 -2.57
N PRO A 142 4.52 -1.97 -2.47
CA PRO A 142 4.95 -0.97 -3.45
C PRO A 142 6.46 -0.68 -3.46
N PHE A 143 7.21 -1.05 -2.43
CA PHE A 143 8.64 -0.72 -2.27
C PHE A 143 9.57 -1.94 -2.36
N ILE A 144 9.00 -3.11 -2.70
CA ILE A 144 9.77 -4.35 -2.85
C ILE A 144 10.78 -4.26 -4.00
N SER A 145 11.90 -4.96 -3.86
CA SER A 145 12.96 -5.08 -4.88
C SER A 145 13.68 -3.78 -5.24
N LEU A 146 13.57 -2.76 -4.38
CA LEU A 146 14.33 -1.52 -4.51
C LEU A 146 15.49 -1.51 -3.52
N ASP A 147 16.62 -0.99 -3.95
CA ASP A 147 17.75 -0.70 -3.05
C ASP A 147 17.36 0.35 -2.01
N TYR A 148 18.02 0.37 -0.87
CA TYR A 148 17.69 1.23 0.27
C TYR A 148 17.62 2.73 -0.07
N PRO A 149 18.60 3.34 -0.79
CA PRO A 149 18.52 4.75 -1.17
C PRO A 149 17.31 5.06 -2.05
N THR A 150 17.05 4.23 -3.07
CA THR A 150 15.90 4.39 -3.99
C THR A 150 14.58 4.24 -3.25
N SER A 151 14.44 3.24 -2.39
CA SER A 151 13.25 3.02 -1.58
C SER A 151 12.98 4.21 -0.64
N THR A 152 14.01 4.73 0.03
CA THR A 152 13.88 5.88 0.92
C THR A 152 13.45 7.15 0.17
N ALA A 153 14.04 7.42 -0.99
CA ALA A 153 13.66 8.56 -1.83
C ALA A 153 12.21 8.42 -2.30
N LEU A 154 11.83 7.22 -2.77
CA LEU A 154 10.46 6.95 -3.24
C LEU A 154 9.41 7.10 -2.13
N LYS A 155 9.70 6.64 -0.90
CA LYS A 155 8.81 6.82 0.25
C LYS A 155 8.58 8.31 0.57
N LYS A 156 9.64 9.13 0.48
CA LYS A 156 9.51 10.58 0.66
C LYS A 156 8.62 11.22 -0.41
N ASP A 157 8.82 10.85 -1.67
CA ASP A 157 8.02 11.38 -2.78
C ASP A 157 6.57 10.92 -2.69
N PHE A 158 6.35 9.68 -2.31
CA PHE A 158 5.03 9.12 -2.04
C PHE A 158 4.29 9.89 -0.93
N LEU A 159 4.94 10.19 0.19
CA LEU A 159 4.33 10.97 1.28
C LEU A 159 3.97 12.40 0.84
N LYS A 160 4.78 13.04 -0.04
CA LYS A 160 4.43 14.35 -0.63
C LYS A 160 3.12 14.26 -1.43
N LEU A 161 2.96 13.21 -2.24
CA LEU A 161 1.73 12.98 -3.01
C LEU A 161 0.52 12.73 -2.09
N CYS A 162 0.67 11.87 -1.07
CA CYS A 162 -0.39 11.63 -0.09
C CYS A 162 -0.85 12.92 0.61
N LYS A 163 0.10 13.74 1.06
CA LYS A 163 -0.17 15.03 1.71
C LYS A 163 -0.88 16.01 0.78
N LYS A 164 -0.43 16.10 -0.49
CA LYS A 164 -1.05 16.99 -1.50
C LYS A 164 -2.54 16.69 -1.68
N PHE A 165 -2.94 15.41 -1.69
CA PHE A 165 -4.31 15.00 -1.97
C PHE A 165 -5.13 14.64 -0.71
N ASN A 166 -4.53 14.68 0.47
CA ASN A 166 -5.14 14.20 1.72
C ASN A 166 -5.74 12.80 1.53
N THR A 167 -4.90 11.84 1.12
CA THR A 167 -5.31 10.50 0.70
C THR A 167 -5.29 9.53 1.88
N THR A 168 -6.40 8.81 2.09
CA THR A 168 -6.44 7.65 2.98
C THR A 168 -5.71 6.48 2.32
N VAL A 169 -4.80 5.83 3.05
CA VAL A 169 -3.92 4.81 2.47
C VAL A 169 -4.11 3.46 3.16
N ILE A 170 -4.19 2.41 2.36
CA ILE A 170 -4.13 1.02 2.83
C ILE A 170 -2.95 0.36 2.12
N LEU A 171 -1.92 0.05 2.91
CA LEU A 171 -0.66 -0.55 2.47
C LEU A 171 -0.61 -2.01 2.91
N VAL A 172 -0.35 -2.90 1.98
CA VAL A 172 0.05 -4.27 2.26
C VAL A 172 1.56 -4.37 2.07
N THR A 173 2.25 -4.86 3.09
CA THR A 173 3.70 -5.09 3.05
C THR A 173 4.08 -6.26 3.96
N HIS A 174 5.25 -6.85 3.75
CA HIS A 174 5.88 -7.80 4.67
C HIS A 174 6.99 -7.13 5.49
N ASP A 175 7.34 -5.87 5.20
CA ASP A 175 8.38 -5.13 5.91
C ASP A 175 7.79 -4.30 7.06
N LEU A 176 8.07 -4.74 8.30
CA LEU A 176 7.63 -4.04 9.51
C LEU A 176 8.23 -2.63 9.62
N SER A 177 9.45 -2.42 9.11
CA SER A 177 10.08 -1.08 9.11
C SER A 177 9.32 -0.10 8.21
N GLU A 178 8.81 -0.58 7.07
CA GLU A 178 7.94 0.24 6.19
C GLU A 178 6.63 0.62 6.88
N ALA A 179 5.97 -0.36 7.50
CA ALA A 179 4.72 -0.11 8.19
C ALA A 179 4.90 0.87 9.36
N ILE A 180 5.95 0.70 10.18
CA ILE A 180 6.27 1.64 11.26
C ILE A 180 6.54 3.04 10.73
N HIS A 181 7.27 3.14 9.62
CA HIS A 181 7.62 4.44 9.04
C HIS A 181 6.42 5.19 8.49
N LEU A 182 5.51 4.49 7.81
CA LEU A 182 4.47 5.12 6.98
C LEU A 182 3.12 5.22 7.68
N SER A 183 2.78 4.29 8.58
CA SER A 183 1.41 4.10 9.00
C SER A 183 1.09 4.63 10.38
N THR A 184 -0.10 5.15 10.56
CA THR A 184 -0.68 5.51 11.86
C THR A 184 -1.15 4.29 12.64
N ARG A 185 -1.46 3.20 11.91
CA ARG A 185 -1.96 1.94 12.47
C ARG A 185 -1.48 0.75 11.67
N ILE A 186 -1.12 -0.33 12.34
CA ILE A 186 -0.59 -1.55 11.74
C ILE A 186 -1.45 -2.74 12.20
N LEU A 187 -1.97 -3.50 11.25
CA LEU A 187 -2.67 -4.76 11.50
C LEU A 187 -1.78 -5.94 11.14
N PHE A 188 -1.75 -6.92 12.01
CA PHE A 188 -1.02 -8.16 11.79
C PHE A 188 -2.00 -9.29 11.47
N PHE A 189 -1.77 -9.94 10.34
CA PHE A 189 -2.58 -11.06 9.88
C PHE A 189 -1.93 -12.39 10.24
N SER A 190 -2.77 -13.37 10.61
CA SER A 190 -2.36 -14.77 10.81
C SER A 190 -1.99 -15.45 9.50
N LYS A 191 -1.46 -16.68 9.61
CA LYS A 191 -1.45 -17.65 8.51
C LYS A 191 -2.88 -18.04 8.12
N ASN A 192 -3.00 -18.76 6.97
CA ASN A 192 -4.29 -19.20 6.42
C ASN A 192 -5.14 -20.02 7.41
N PRO A 193 -6.41 -19.69 7.54
CA PRO A 193 -7.06 -18.48 7.02
C PRO A 193 -6.56 -17.23 7.73
N ALA A 194 -6.33 -16.13 6.97
CA ALA A 194 -5.91 -14.88 7.56
C ALA A 194 -7.05 -14.25 8.36
N THR A 195 -6.75 -13.87 9.57
CA THR A 195 -7.56 -13.03 10.45
C THR A 195 -6.67 -11.96 11.07
N CYS A 196 -7.23 -10.88 11.57
CA CYS A 196 -6.46 -9.88 12.32
C CYS A 196 -6.15 -10.43 13.73
N ILE A 197 -4.87 -10.70 14.01
CA ILE A 197 -4.42 -11.25 15.30
C ILE A 197 -3.91 -10.18 16.25
N PHE A 198 -3.46 -9.04 15.74
CA PHE A 198 -2.96 -7.94 16.54
C PHE A 198 -3.09 -6.63 15.80
N GLU A 199 -3.37 -5.56 16.54
CA GLU A 199 -3.45 -4.19 16.05
C GLU A 199 -2.51 -3.32 16.89
N TYR A 200 -1.70 -2.51 16.20
CA TYR A 200 -0.77 -1.58 16.82
C TYR A 200 -1.07 -0.16 16.35
N GLU A 201 -1.36 0.74 17.28
CA GLU A 201 -1.45 2.18 17.01
C GLU A 201 -0.04 2.78 17.02
N ASN A 202 0.32 3.50 15.97
CA ASN A 202 1.64 4.09 15.78
C ASN A 202 1.54 5.62 15.71
N PRO A 203 1.58 6.32 16.86
CA PRO A 203 1.40 7.77 16.92
C PRO A 203 2.60 8.54 16.35
N ASN A 204 3.78 7.91 16.22
CA ASN A 204 5.04 8.55 15.83
C ASN A 204 5.42 8.23 14.37
N ASN A 205 4.45 8.05 13.50
CA ASN A 205 4.67 7.76 12.09
C ASN A 205 5.24 8.94 11.30
N GLN A 206 5.77 8.66 10.11
CA GLN A 206 6.29 9.63 9.13
C GLN A 206 7.54 10.42 9.57
N GLU A 207 8.11 10.13 10.72
CA GLU A 207 9.45 10.60 11.08
C GLU A 207 10.52 9.75 10.39
N PHE A 208 11.36 10.38 9.54
CA PHE A 208 12.50 9.73 8.90
C PHE A 208 13.67 9.55 9.88
N ASN A 209 13.42 8.90 11.00
CA ASN A 209 14.43 8.56 12.00
C ASN A 209 14.61 7.04 12.04
N GLN A 210 15.62 6.54 11.31
CA GLN A 210 15.88 5.10 11.20
C GLN A 210 16.07 4.44 12.57
N LYS A 211 16.78 5.11 13.49
CA LYS A 211 17.00 4.56 14.83
C LYS A 211 15.69 4.33 15.59
N LYS A 212 14.76 5.30 15.55
CA LYS A 212 13.44 5.13 16.20
C LYS A 212 12.64 3.99 15.59
N ILE A 213 12.71 3.83 14.25
CA ILE A 213 12.05 2.73 13.53
C ILE A 213 12.61 1.39 13.98
N ASP A 214 13.95 1.27 14.03
CA ASP A 214 14.64 0.05 14.42
C ASP A 214 14.39 -0.29 15.89
N ASP A 215 14.40 0.70 16.79
CA ASP A 215 14.11 0.53 18.21
C ASP A 215 12.66 -0.01 18.41
N LEU A 216 11.67 0.60 17.75
CA LEU A 216 10.29 0.15 17.84
C LEU A 216 10.09 -1.24 17.23
N LYS A 217 10.71 -1.50 16.08
CA LYS A 217 10.70 -2.84 15.47
C LYS A 217 11.24 -3.89 16.42
N ASN A 218 12.39 -3.62 17.05
CA ASN A 218 13.01 -4.55 17.98
C ASN A 218 12.12 -4.78 19.21
N GLN A 219 11.52 -3.72 19.78
CA GLN A 219 10.57 -3.84 20.88
C GLN A 219 9.37 -4.72 20.52
N LEU A 220 8.76 -4.52 19.36
CA LEU A 220 7.61 -5.32 18.92
C LEU A 220 8.00 -6.79 18.73
N LEU A 221 9.16 -7.07 18.14
CA LEU A 221 9.64 -8.44 17.93
C LEU A 221 10.13 -9.11 19.22
N GLU A 222 10.60 -8.35 20.20
CA GLU A 222 10.95 -8.89 21.53
C GLU A 222 9.71 -9.33 22.29
N ILE A 223 8.62 -8.54 22.26
CA ILE A 223 7.35 -8.86 22.92
C ILE A 223 6.59 -9.96 22.16
N TYR A 224 6.61 -9.93 20.84
CA TYR A 224 5.84 -10.81 19.95
C TYR A 224 6.76 -11.46 18.90
N PRO A 225 7.64 -12.42 19.27
CA PRO A 225 8.70 -12.92 18.38
C PRO A 225 8.19 -13.56 17.08
N ASN A 226 7.00 -14.14 17.09
CA ASN A 226 6.44 -14.87 15.94
C ASN A 226 5.33 -14.08 15.20
N ILE A 227 5.19 -12.78 15.48
CA ILE A 227 4.08 -11.99 14.93
C ILE A 227 4.16 -11.88 13.40
N LEU A 228 5.37 -11.79 12.83
CA LEU A 228 5.58 -11.74 11.38
C LEU A 228 5.32 -13.10 10.70
N GLU A 229 5.36 -14.18 11.46
CA GLU A 229 5.01 -15.53 11.01
C GLU A 229 3.51 -15.81 11.12
N GLY A 230 2.73 -14.85 11.61
CA GLY A 230 1.29 -14.93 11.75
C GLY A 230 0.81 -15.63 13.03
N TYR A 231 1.61 -15.55 14.09
CA TYR A 231 1.27 -16.10 15.42
C TYR A 231 1.40 -15.02 16.49
N LEU A 232 0.37 -14.90 17.33
CA LEU A 232 0.37 -13.99 18.46
C LEU A 232 0.78 -14.77 19.73
N CYS A 233 2.08 -14.92 19.94
CA CYS A 233 2.65 -15.49 21.16
C CYS A 233 3.38 -14.39 21.91
N LYS A 234 2.84 -13.96 23.08
CA LYS A 234 3.52 -12.99 23.93
C LYS A 234 4.61 -13.72 24.73
N LYS A 235 5.82 -13.19 24.71
CA LYS A 235 6.89 -13.69 25.56
C LYS A 235 6.53 -13.38 27.03
N LEU A 236 6.39 -14.42 27.86
CA LEU A 236 6.26 -14.26 29.30
C LEU A 236 7.65 -13.95 29.85
N PHE A 237 7.83 -12.79 30.47
CA PHE A 237 9.01 -12.39 31.21
C PHE A 237 8.88 -12.85 32.67
#